data_a831ef250d7ee50ddbea437567811993
#
_entry.id   a831ef250d7ee50ddbea437567811993
#
_cell.length_a   1.000
_cell.length_b   1.000
_cell.length_c   1.000
_cell.angle_alpha   90.00
_cell.angle_beta   90.00
_cell.angle_gamma   90.00
#
_symmetry.space_group_name_H-M   'P 1'
#
loop_
_entity.id
_entity.type
_entity.pdbx_description
1 polymer ?
#
loop_
_entity_poly.entity_id
_entity_poly.type
_entity_poly.pdbx_seq_one_letter_code
_entity_poly.pdbx_strand_id
1 'polypeptide(L)'
;YLDQGGKGIIQGSIDSGAFDTFILSDGMIGQSLVDAFGKDLSKSFGSLPGSTGKGAGIFAKVAKAGGIDSSGPYTGESYDAAALIVLAMQAGGSADRGSIAKNVMAVANGPGKKIYPGQLKKALDLLAKGKEVDYEGATAVNFTDVGEAFGSFLEKEVKGGKFKTKKQR
;
A
#
# COMPACT_ATOMS: atom_id res chain seq x y z
N TYR A 1 -16.47 3.82 -3.67
CA TYR A 1 -15.24 4.59 -3.88
C TYR A 1 -15.56 6.09 -4.03
N LEU A 2 -14.58 6.93 -3.72
CA LEU A 2 -14.69 8.38 -3.63
C LEU A 2 -15.35 9.03 -4.87
N ASP A 3 -14.86 8.70 -6.05
CA ASP A 3 -15.31 9.26 -7.32
C ASP A 3 -16.38 8.41 -8.04
N GLN A 4 -16.88 7.38 -7.38
CA GLN A 4 -17.93 6.48 -7.89
C GLN A 4 -19.20 6.54 -7.02
N GLY A 5 -19.61 7.73 -6.63
CA GLY A 5 -20.82 7.97 -5.83
C GLY A 5 -20.59 8.13 -4.33
N GLY A 6 -19.40 7.83 -3.81
CA GLY A 6 -19.09 7.95 -2.38
C GLY A 6 -19.33 9.35 -1.83
N LYS A 7 -18.94 10.40 -2.56
CA LYS A 7 -19.21 11.80 -2.18
C LYS A 7 -20.70 12.08 -2.09
N GLY A 8 -21.51 11.57 -3.01
CA GLY A 8 -22.96 11.76 -2.99
C GLY A 8 -23.63 11.13 -1.76
N ILE A 9 -23.13 9.97 -1.31
CA ILE A 9 -23.63 9.32 -0.08
C ILE A 9 -23.30 10.17 1.15
N ILE A 10 -22.08 10.67 1.25
CA ILE A 10 -21.67 11.56 2.36
C ILE A 10 -22.49 12.84 2.33
N GLN A 11 -22.65 13.49 1.16
CA GLN A 11 -23.47 14.70 1.02
C GLN A 11 -24.90 14.46 1.48
N GLY A 12 -25.57 13.43 0.96
CA GLY A 12 -26.95 13.12 1.35
C GLY A 12 -27.10 12.82 2.85
N SER A 13 -26.10 12.20 3.46
CA SER A 13 -26.10 11.95 4.90
C SER A 13 -25.96 13.23 5.73
N ILE A 14 -25.12 14.16 5.27
CA ILE A 14 -24.95 15.49 5.90
C ILE A 14 -26.23 16.31 5.72
N ASP A 15 -26.77 16.39 4.51
CA ASP A 15 -27.96 17.19 4.18
C ASP A 15 -29.20 16.73 4.95
N SER A 16 -29.32 15.43 5.15
CA SER A 16 -30.43 14.85 5.95
C SER A 16 -30.28 15.09 7.45
N GLY A 17 -29.10 15.47 7.93
CA GLY A 17 -28.77 15.58 9.34
C GLY A 17 -28.79 14.23 10.10
N ALA A 18 -28.82 13.10 9.37
CA ALA A 18 -28.91 11.78 9.97
C ALA A 18 -27.59 11.33 10.63
N PHE A 19 -26.47 11.76 10.05
CA PHE A 19 -25.14 11.40 10.52
C PHE A 19 -24.18 12.61 10.47
N ASP A 20 -23.34 12.73 11.49
CA ASP A 20 -22.28 13.74 11.60
C ASP A 20 -20.88 13.11 11.77
N THR A 21 -20.84 11.81 11.74
CA THR A 21 -19.60 11.02 11.95
C THR A 21 -19.59 9.85 10.98
N PHE A 22 -18.50 9.71 10.22
CA PHE A 22 -18.37 8.68 9.21
C PHE A 22 -17.15 7.82 9.49
N ILE A 23 -17.32 6.51 9.38
CA ILE A 23 -16.22 5.55 9.30
C ILE A 23 -15.94 5.31 7.82
N LEU A 24 -14.78 5.78 7.37
CA LEU A 24 -14.41 5.79 5.97
C LEU A 24 -13.59 4.55 5.61
N SER A 25 -14.01 3.82 4.60
CA SER A 25 -13.17 2.78 4.00
C SER A 25 -11.98 3.41 3.27
N ASP A 26 -11.00 2.58 2.96
CA ASP A 26 -9.78 2.96 2.24
C ASP A 26 -10.05 3.74 0.93
N GLY A 27 -11.00 3.26 0.11
CA GLY A 27 -11.41 3.92 -1.13
C GLY A 27 -12.12 5.26 -0.96
N MET A 28 -12.38 5.69 0.28
CA MET A 28 -12.95 7.00 0.62
C MET A 28 -11.91 7.97 1.18
N ILE A 29 -10.69 7.50 1.48
CA ILE A 29 -9.64 8.32 2.05
C ILE A 29 -8.86 9.03 0.94
N GLY A 30 -9.22 10.25 0.66
CA GLY A 30 -8.56 11.10 -0.35
C GLY A 30 -8.79 12.57 -0.07
N GLN A 31 -7.82 13.42 -0.44
CA GLN A 31 -7.88 14.86 -0.16
C GLN A 31 -9.15 15.50 -0.75
N SER A 32 -9.62 15.04 -1.92
CA SER A 32 -10.82 15.57 -2.56
C SER A 32 -12.10 15.36 -1.76
N LEU A 33 -12.15 14.43 -0.81
CA LEU A 33 -13.27 14.31 0.13
C LEU A 33 -13.22 15.43 1.17
N VAL A 34 -12.04 15.70 1.71
CA VAL A 34 -11.86 16.78 2.69
C VAL A 34 -12.05 18.15 2.05
N ASP A 35 -11.61 18.32 0.79
CA ASP A 35 -11.82 19.55 0.04
C ASP A 35 -13.31 19.83 -0.22
N ALA A 36 -14.12 18.77 -0.41
CA ALA A 36 -15.55 18.89 -0.62
C ALA A 36 -16.34 19.20 0.66
N PHE A 37 -16.01 18.53 1.78
CA PHE A 37 -16.85 18.56 2.99
C PHE A 37 -16.18 19.22 4.21
N GLY A 38 -14.89 19.48 4.15
CA GLY A 38 -14.18 20.30 5.13
C GLY A 38 -14.42 19.89 6.59
N LYS A 39 -14.97 20.81 7.35
CA LYS A 39 -15.23 20.64 8.79
C LYS A 39 -16.30 19.59 9.13
N ASP A 40 -17.19 19.27 8.20
CA ASP A 40 -18.26 18.30 8.43
C ASP A 40 -17.69 16.87 8.59
N LEU A 41 -16.44 16.66 8.16
CA LEU A 41 -15.70 15.42 8.39
C LEU A 41 -14.81 15.44 9.64
N SER A 42 -14.83 16.49 10.45
CA SER A 42 -13.89 16.67 11.57
C SER A 42 -13.96 15.58 12.65
N LYS A 43 -15.09 14.88 12.75
CA LYS A 43 -15.29 13.73 13.66
C LYS A 43 -15.04 12.39 12.95
N SER A 44 -14.82 12.41 11.63
CA SER A 44 -14.73 11.19 10.83
C SER A 44 -13.31 10.65 10.83
N PHE A 45 -13.22 9.33 10.69
CA PHE A 45 -11.98 8.58 10.66
C PHE A 45 -12.11 7.38 9.73
N GLY A 46 -10.99 6.77 9.42
CA GLY A 46 -10.99 5.58 8.58
C GLY A 46 -9.64 4.89 8.60
N SER A 47 -9.48 3.88 7.79
CA SER A 47 -8.21 3.18 7.66
C SER A 47 -7.92 2.85 6.20
N LEU A 48 -6.63 2.79 5.89
CA LEU A 48 -6.15 2.29 4.60
C LEU A 48 -4.89 1.45 4.83
N PRO A 49 -4.59 0.49 3.95
CA PRO A 49 -3.33 -0.21 3.97
C PRO A 49 -2.15 0.77 3.91
N GLY A 50 -1.07 0.43 4.58
CA GLY A 50 0.14 1.25 4.56
C GLY A 50 1.05 0.99 5.74
N SER A 51 2.30 1.41 5.62
CA SER A 51 3.34 1.22 6.62
C SER A 51 4.08 2.52 6.91
N THR A 52 4.56 2.65 8.13
CA THR A 52 5.51 3.71 8.55
C THR A 52 6.91 3.15 8.79
N GLY A 53 7.14 1.88 8.42
CA GLY A 53 8.40 1.19 8.64
C GLY A 53 9.54 1.67 7.73
N LYS A 54 10.70 1.01 7.89
CA LYS A 54 11.93 1.33 7.14
C LYS A 54 11.72 1.30 5.62
N GLY A 55 10.99 0.31 5.11
CA GLY A 55 10.69 0.16 3.68
C GLY A 55 9.93 1.36 3.13
N ALA A 56 8.89 1.81 3.84
CA ALA A 56 8.10 2.98 3.46
C ALA A 56 8.95 4.25 3.36
N GLY A 57 9.85 4.46 4.33
CA GLY A 57 10.77 5.62 4.31
C GLY A 57 11.78 5.58 3.15
N ILE A 58 12.24 4.39 2.74
CA ILE A 58 13.11 4.22 1.57
C ILE A 58 12.30 4.43 0.30
N PHE A 59 11.09 3.84 0.21
CA PHE A 59 10.20 4.00 -0.93
C PHE A 59 9.88 5.46 -1.22
N ALA A 60 9.57 6.26 -0.19
CA ALA A 60 9.29 7.68 -0.36
C ALA A 60 10.44 8.43 -1.05
N LYS A 61 11.71 8.07 -0.77
CA LYS A 61 12.89 8.65 -1.43
C LYS A 61 13.01 8.18 -2.88
N VAL A 62 12.77 6.90 -3.14
CA VAL A 62 12.83 6.31 -4.50
C VAL A 62 11.73 6.93 -5.38
N ALA A 63 10.50 7.00 -4.88
CA ALA A 63 9.37 7.60 -5.57
C ALA A 63 9.63 9.07 -5.91
N LYS A 64 10.10 9.85 -4.93
CA LYS A 64 10.45 11.26 -5.15
C LYS A 64 11.53 11.43 -6.22
N ALA A 65 12.56 10.59 -6.23
CA ALA A 65 13.60 10.62 -7.25
C ALA A 65 13.05 10.30 -8.66
N GLY A 66 11.98 9.50 -8.74
CA GLY A 66 11.23 9.20 -9.98
C GLY A 66 10.11 10.19 -10.31
N GLY A 67 9.96 11.28 -9.55
CA GLY A 67 8.89 12.27 -9.76
C GLY A 67 7.49 11.79 -9.36
N ILE A 68 7.40 10.75 -8.53
CA ILE A 68 6.13 10.14 -8.09
C ILE A 68 5.80 10.59 -6.67
N ASP A 69 4.55 10.98 -6.45
CA ASP A 69 4.03 11.22 -5.10
C ASP A 69 3.73 9.89 -4.40
N SER A 70 4.52 9.60 -3.36
CA SER A 70 4.36 8.39 -2.55
C SER A 70 3.27 8.49 -1.49
N SER A 71 2.60 9.64 -1.33
CA SER A 71 1.59 9.85 -0.30
C SER A 71 0.20 9.35 -0.68
N GLY A 72 -0.01 9.04 -1.96
CA GLY A 72 -1.27 8.47 -2.46
C GLY A 72 -1.54 7.07 -1.90
N PRO A 73 -2.81 6.68 -1.77
CA PRO A 73 -3.17 5.34 -1.34
C PRO A 73 -2.63 4.29 -2.31
N TYR A 74 -2.21 3.15 -1.79
CA TYR A 74 -1.69 1.98 -2.54
C TYR A 74 -0.42 2.18 -3.36
N THR A 75 0.29 3.30 -3.24
CA THR A 75 1.51 3.53 -4.04
C THR A 75 2.63 2.56 -3.66
N GLY A 76 2.81 2.30 -2.37
CA GLY A 76 3.77 1.32 -1.86
C GLY A 76 3.39 -0.11 -2.23
N GLU A 77 2.13 -0.46 -2.07
CA GLU A 77 1.58 -1.77 -2.39
C GLU A 77 1.69 -2.08 -3.89
N SER A 78 1.41 -1.10 -4.75
CA SER A 78 1.56 -1.25 -6.20
C SER A 78 3.01 -1.46 -6.62
N TYR A 79 3.93 -0.73 -5.99
CA TYR A 79 5.37 -0.92 -6.21
C TYR A 79 5.81 -2.33 -5.80
N ASP A 80 5.37 -2.79 -4.62
CA ASP A 80 5.73 -4.12 -4.11
C ASP A 80 5.11 -5.23 -4.96
N ALA A 81 3.86 -5.10 -5.38
CA ALA A 81 3.21 -6.07 -6.26
C ALA A 81 3.98 -6.24 -7.59
N ALA A 82 4.37 -5.14 -8.24
CA ALA A 82 5.16 -5.19 -9.45
C ALA A 82 6.54 -5.83 -9.22
N ALA A 83 7.22 -5.47 -8.12
CA ALA A 83 8.51 -6.03 -7.77
C ALA A 83 8.44 -7.54 -7.51
N LEU A 84 7.45 -7.99 -6.75
CA LEU A 84 7.25 -9.42 -6.45
C LEU A 84 7.01 -10.25 -7.70
N ILE A 85 6.19 -9.76 -8.64
CA ILE A 85 5.98 -10.44 -9.93
C ILE A 85 7.29 -10.60 -10.68
N VAL A 86 8.07 -9.53 -10.83
CA VAL A 86 9.36 -9.56 -11.55
C VAL A 86 10.36 -10.49 -10.86
N LEU A 87 10.44 -10.48 -9.53
CA LEU A 87 11.32 -11.38 -8.78
C LEU A 87 10.88 -12.84 -8.89
N ALA A 88 9.59 -13.12 -8.86
CA ALA A 88 9.05 -14.45 -9.05
C ALA A 88 9.32 -14.99 -10.46
N MET A 89 9.21 -14.15 -11.49
CA MET A 89 9.60 -14.49 -12.86
C MET A 89 11.08 -14.86 -12.93
N GLN A 90 11.96 -14.09 -12.32
CA GLN A 90 13.40 -14.37 -12.28
C GLN A 90 13.70 -15.66 -11.51
N ALA A 91 13.08 -15.87 -10.36
CA ALA A 91 13.27 -17.08 -9.57
C ALA A 91 12.82 -18.35 -10.30
N GLY A 92 11.71 -18.27 -11.04
CA GLY A 92 11.17 -19.39 -11.81
C GLY A 92 11.72 -19.53 -13.24
N GLY A 93 12.53 -18.57 -13.70
CA GLY A 93 13.05 -18.54 -15.08
C GLY A 93 11.96 -18.46 -16.15
N SER A 94 10.74 -18.00 -15.83
CA SER A 94 9.60 -17.98 -16.73
C SER A 94 8.60 -16.87 -16.34
N ALA A 95 7.95 -16.31 -17.36
CA ALA A 95 6.85 -15.36 -17.21
C ALA A 95 5.47 -16.02 -17.14
N ASP A 96 5.39 -17.35 -17.15
CA ASP A 96 4.13 -18.06 -17.07
C ASP A 96 3.46 -17.86 -15.71
N ARG A 97 2.15 -17.69 -15.69
CA ARG A 97 1.35 -17.49 -14.48
C ARG A 97 1.59 -18.57 -13.42
N GLY A 98 1.68 -19.85 -13.86
CA GLY A 98 1.94 -20.98 -12.98
C GLY A 98 3.33 -20.91 -12.33
N SER A 99 4.35 -20.43 -13.06
CA SER A 99 5.69 -20.22 -12.53
C SER A 99 5.70 -19.08 -11.50
N ILE A 100 5.08 -17.95 -11.82
CA ILE A 100 4.97 -16.80 -10.92
C ILE A 100 4.28 -17.23 -9.61
N ALA A 101 3.12 -17.89 -9.71
CA ALA A 101 2.37 -18.34 -8.53
C ALA A 101 3.19 -19.28 -7.61
N LYS A 102 4.02 -20.14 -8.18
CA LYS A 102 4.89 -21.04 -7.41
C LYS A 102 6.03 -20.33 -6.68
N ASN A 103 6.50 -19.20 -7.21
CA ASN A 103 7.72 -18.56 -6.73
C ASN A 103 7.45 -17.28 -5.93
N VAL A 104 6.27 -16.65 -6.05
CA VAL A 104 6.00 -15.35 -5.42
C VAL A 104 6.12 -15.39 -3.90
N MET A 105 5.62 -16.45 -3.26
CA MET A 105 5.71 -16.59 -1.81
C MET A 105 7.15 -16.80 -1.34
N ALA A 106 7.93 -17.56 -2.07
CA ALA A 106 9.33 -17.81 -1.73
C ALA A 106 10.18 -16.54 -1.78
N VAL A 107 9.94 -15.65 -2.76
CA VAL A 107 10.66 -14.37 -2.85
C VAL A 107 10.15 -13.32 -1.86
N ALA A 108 8.89 -13.42 -1.42
CA ALA A 108 8.29 -12.50 -0.45
C ALA A 108 8.64 -12.85 1.00
N ASN A 109 8.59 -14.14 1.35
CA ASN A 109 8.66 -14.60 2.74
C ASN A 109 10.07 -15.05 3.17
N GLY A 110 11.07 -14.97 2.30
CA GLY A 110 12.39 -15.50 2.61
C GLY A 110 12.44 -17.04 2.69
N PRO A 111 13.51 -17.62 3.19
CA PRO A 111 14.69 -16.96 3.75
C PRO A 111 15.55 -16.30 2.68
N GLY A 112 16.43 -15.39 3.09
CA GLY A 112 17.40 -14.84 2.14
C GLY A 112 17.87 -13.43 2.46
N LYS A 113 18.44 -12.79 1.45
CA LYS A 113 18.90 -11.41 1.59
C LYS A 113 17.72 -10.45 1.57
N LYS A 114 17.58 -9.63 2.62
CA LYS A 114 16.55 -8.58 2.68
C LYS A 114 16.73 -7.56 1.55
N ILE A 115 15.64 -7.33 0.83
CA ILE A 115 15.56 -6.45 -0.34
C ILE A 115 14.55 -5.32 -0.07
N TYR A 116 15.02 -4.09 -0.18
CA TYR A 116 14.23 -2.88 0.01
C TYR A 116 13.99 -2.14 -1.32
N PRO A 117 13.08 -1.15 -1.37
CA PRO A 117 12.83 -0.36 -2.56
C PRO A 117 14.14 0.21 -3.15
N GLY A 118 14.22 0.23 -4.49
CA GLY A 118 15.43 0.64 -5.22
C GLY A 118 16.51 -0.45 -5.34
N GLN A 119 16.34 -1.62 -4.72
CA GLN A 119 17.32 -2.72 -4.76
C GLN A 119 16.90 -3.86 -5.70
N LEU A 120 15.94 -3.64 -6.61
CA LEU A 120 15.41 -4.69 -7.47
C LEU A 120 16.49 -5.35 -8.33
N LYS A 121 17.38 -4.55 -8.93
CA LYS A 121 18.53 -5.09 -9.70
C LYS A 121 19.38 -6.04 -8.87
N LYS A 122 19.68 -5.68 -7.62
CA LYS A 122 20.45 -6.53 -6.71
C LYS A 122 19.74 -7.87 -6.44
N ALA A 123 18.41 -7.84 -6.27
CA ALA A 123 17.63 -9.05 -6.05
C ALA A 123 17.65 -9.95 -7.29
N LEU A 124 17.48 -9.39 -8.48
CA LEU A 124 17.59 -10.12 -9.75
C LEU A 124 18.95 -10.77 -9.92
N ASP A 125 20.04 -10.07 -9.63
CA ASP A 125 21.42 -10.60 -9.70
C ASP A 125 21.66 -11.74 -8.71
N LEU A 126 21.02 -11.71 -7.53
CA LEU A 126 21.08 -12.78 -6.54
C LEU A 126 20.32 -14.01 -7.02
N LEU A 127 19.08 -13.83 -7.46
CA LEU A 127 18.23 -14.91 -7.97
C LEU A 127 18.84 -15.58 -9.22
N ALA A 128 19.44 -14.81 -10.12
CA ALA A 128 20.16 -15.35 -11.29
C ALA A 128 21.36 -16.25 -10.91
N LYS A 129 21.89 -16.10 -9.70
CA LYS A 129 22.97 -16.93 -9.13
C LYS A 129 22.44 -18.07 -8.24
N GLY A 130 21.13 -18.33 -8.26
CA GLY A 130 20.48 -19.33 -7.42
C GLY A 130 20.48 -19.01 -5.92
N LYS A 131 20.63 -17.71 -5.55
CA LYS A 131 20.59 -17.27 -4.15
C LYS A 131 19.18 -16.80 -3.79
N GLU A 132 18.81 -17.04 -2.54
CA GLU A 132 17.51 -16.65 -2.00
C GLU A 132 17.47 -15.17 -1.62
N VAL A 133 16.27 -14.58 -1.72
CA VAL A 133 15.96 -13.23 -1.31
C VAL A 133 14.75 -13.22 -0.38
N ASP A 134 14.67 -12.19 0.45
CA ASP A 134 13.58 -11.86 1.36
C ASP A 134 13.13 -10.44 1.02
N TYR A 135 12.02 -10.32 0.28
CA TYR A 135 11.57 -9.03 -0.22
C TYR A 135 10.76 -8.28 0.83
N GLU A 136 11.39 -7.34 1.50
CA GLU A 136 10.75 -6.45 2.47
C GLU A 136 9.92 -5.34 1.80
N GLY A 137 10.33 -4.86 0.65
CA GLY A 137 9.63 -3.82 -0.11
C GLY A 137 9.36 -2.53 0.64
N ALA A 138 8.34 -1.81 0.19
CA ALA A 138 7.82 -0.60 0.81
C ALA A 138 6.91 -0.91 2.00
N THR A 139 6.20 -2.05 1.96
CA THR A 139 5.12 -2.39 2.89
C THR A 139 5.49 -3.47 3.90
N ALA A 140 6.71 -4.01 3.84
CA ALA A 140 7.14 -5.19 4.60
C ALA A 140 6.22 -6.39 4.34
N VAL A 141 5.93 -6.64 3.05
CA VAL A 141 4.97 -7.64 2.62
C VAL A 141 5.45 -9.05 2.94
N ASN A 142 4.57 -9.80 3.59
CA ASN A 142 4.68 -11.24 3.80
C ASN A 142 3.33 -11.87 3.50
N PHE A 143 3.32 -13.10 3.00
CA PHE A 143 2.09 -13.82 2.71
C PHE A 143 1.83 -14.93 3.74
N THR A 144 0.55 -15.15 4.02
CA THR A 144 0.07 -16.33 4.74
C THR A 144 0.16 -17.55 3.82
N ASP A 145 0.01 -18.74 4.38
CA ASP A 145 0.02 -20.01 3.62
C ASP A 145 -1.11 -20.08 2.56
N VAL A 146 -2.16 -19.30 2.73
CA VAL A 146 -3.27 -19.20 1.77
C VAL A 146 -3.11 -18.05 0.77
N GLY A 147 -1.98 -17.34 0.81
CA GLY A 147 -1.64 -16.28 -0.15
C GLY A 147 -2.22 -14.89 0.19
N GLU A 148 -2.72 -14.69 1.39
CA GLU A 148 -3.12 -13.37 1.87
C GLU A 148 -1.91 -12.60 2.40
N ALA A 149 -1.80 -11.32 2.09
CA ALA A 149 -0.74 -10.49 2.62
C ALA A 149 -0.98 -10.13 4.09
N PHE A 150 0.01 -10.36 4.94
CA PHE A 150 0.06 -9.67 6.21
C PHE A 150 0.25 -8.17 5.95
N GLY A 151 -0.56 -7.34 6.58
CA GLY A 151 -0.54 -5.91 6.34
C GLY A 151 -0.60 -5.10 7.61
N SER A 152 -0.03 -3.90 7.53
CA SER A 152 -0.29 -2.83 8.48
C SER A 152 -1.34 -1.91 7.91
N PHE A 153 -2.13 -1.30 8.81
CA PHE A 153 -3.13 -0.30 8.46
C PHE A 153 -2.82 1.02 9.13
N LEU A 154 -3.03 2.10 8.39
CA LEU A 154 -2.91 3.46 8.91
C LEU A 154 -4.31 3.96 9.27
N GLU A 155 -4.54 4.15 10.57
CA GLU A 155 -5.73 4.86 11.06
C GLU A 155 -5.60 6.34 10.70
N LYS A 156 -6.57 6.87 9.96
CA LYS A 156 -6.61 8.26 9.51
C LYS A 156 -7.72 9.03 10.21
N GLU A 157 -7.44 10.27 10.56
CA GLU A 157 -8.41 11.24 11.07
C GLU A 157 -8.37 12.51 10.22
N VAL A 158 -9.47 13.22 10.13
CA VAL A 158 -9.50 14.54 9.48
C VAL A 158 -9.12 15.60 10.49
N LYS A 159 -8.01 16.31 10.23
CA LYS A 159 -7.50 17.38 11.10
C LYS A 159 -6.82 18.48 10.32
N GLY A 160 -7.28 19.72 10.52
CA GLY A 160 -6.71 20.88 9.85
C GLY A 160 -6.86 20.82 8.32
N GLY A 161 -8.00 20.34 7.83
CA GLY A 161 -8.30 20.25 6.39
C GLY A 161 -7.52 19.15 5.65
N LYS A 162 -7.02 18.14 6.34
CA LYS A 162 -6.26 17.04 5.75
C LYS A 162 -6.49 15.73 6.48
N PHE A 163 -6.34 14.60 5.77
CA PHE A 163 -6.17 13.31 6.43
C PHE A 163 -4.79 13.22 7.08
N LYS A 164 -4.76 12.94 8.37
CA LYS A 164 -3.51 12.68 9.13
C LYS A 164 -3.50 11.26 9.66
N THR A 165 -2.33 10.63 9.63
CA THR A 165 -2.15 9.34 10.29
C THR A 165 -2.15 9.57 11.80
N LYS A 166 -3.07 8.90 12.48
CA LYS A 166 -3.16 8.90 13.94
C LYS A 166 -2.35 7.75 14.53
N LYS A 167 -2.42 6.58 13.91
CA LYS A 167 -1.78 5.37 14.40
C LYS A 167 -1.56 4.38 13.24
N GLN A 168 -0.51 3.56 13.33
CA GLN A 168 -0.37 2.32 12.59
C GLN A 168 -0.87 1.16 13.47
N ARG A 169 -1.60 0.26 12.88
CA ARG A 169 -2.12 -0.95 13.52
C ARG A 169 -1.61 -2.18 12.79
#